data_aef8ddab74431eb0d2a9dfb8f5c85b55
#
_entry.id   aef8ddab74431eb0d2a9dfb8f5c85b55
#
_cell.length_a   1.000
_cell.length_b   1.000
_cell.length_c   1.000
_cell.angle_alpha   90.00
_cell.angle_beta   90.00
_cell.angle_gamma   90.00
#
_symmetry.space_group_name_H-M   'P 1'
#
loop_
_entity.id
_entity.type
_entity.pdbx_description
1 polymer ?
#
loop_
_entity_poly.entity_id
_entity_poly.type
_entity_poly.pdbx_seq_one_letter_code
_entity_poly.pdbx_strand_id
1 'polypeptide(L)'
;MGLAAGAWLGLTVPQAGKRLLAIVETDGCAADGVAVATNCWVGRRTLRIEDYGKVAATFVDTETGQALRLAPRGDIRETASAFAPEARSRWEAQLLGYQRMPAEALLSAQAVRLKTPVGQLVSRAGRRAQCDYCGEEILNEREVRRAGLTLCRACAGEAYYGLLADGLCPDLAALQPAQRAG
;
A
#
# COMPACT_ATOMS: atom_id res chain seq x y z
N MET A 1 -7.24 -5.96 -10.48
CA MET A 1 -7.26 -4.52 -10.18
C MET A 1 -6.18 -3.75 -10.95
N GLY A 2 -4.89 -4.04 -10.81
CA GLY A 2 -3.82 -3.24 -11.45
C GLY A 2 -3.92 -3.12 -12.96
N LEU A 3 -4.19 -4.22 -13.68
CA LEU A 3 -4.39 -4.20 -15.14
C LEU A 3 -5.61 -3.36 -15.55
N ALA A 4 -6.73 -3.52 -14.86
CA ALA A 4 -7.94 -2.74 -15.11
C ALA A 4 -7.73 -1.25 -14.86
N ALA A 5 -6.99 -0.89 -13.80
CA ALA A 5 -6.63 0.48 -13.51
C ALA A 5 -5.76 1.10 -14.61
N GLY A 6 -4.76 0.35 -15.10
CA GLY A 6 -3.92 0.80 -16.21
C GLY A 6 -4.77 1.11 -17.45
N ALA A 7 -5.65 0.20 -17.83
CA ALA A 7 -6.56 0.39 -18.98
C ALA A 7 -7.47 1.63 -18.81
N TRP A 8 -8.04 1.83 -17.61
CA TRP A 8 -8.93 2.96 -17.33
C TRP A 8 -8.19 4.30 -17.32
N LEU A 9 -6.97 4.34 -16.73
CA LEU A 9 -6.14 5.55 -16.70
C LEU A 9 -5.38 5.83 -18.00
N GLY A 10 -5.47 4.94 -18.99
CA GLY A 10 -4.70 5.05 -20.23
C GLY A 10 -3.19 4.86 -20.01
N LEU A 11 -2.81 4.10 -19.01
CA LEU A 11 -1.42 3.86 -18.64
C LEU A 11 -1.00 2.43 -18.98
N THR A 12 0.16 2.29 -19.61
CA THR A 12 0.76 0.98 -19.80
C THR A 12 1.25 0.43 -18.45
N VAL A 13 0.86 -0.79 -18.10
CA VAL A 13 1.34 -1.50 -16.91
C VAL A 13 1.97 -2.83 -17.33
N PRO A 14 3.03 -3.27 -16.67
CA PRO A 14 3.72 -2.66 -15.50
C PRO A 14 4.41 -1.35 -15.84
N GLN A 15 4.33 -0.36 -14.93
CA GLN A 15 4.94 0.97 -15.14
C GLN A 15 6.46 0.97 -14.93
N ALA A 16 7.21 1.43 -15.91
CA ALA A 16 8.65 1.63 -15.75
C ALA A 16 8.97 2.86 -14.88
N GLY A 17 8.17 3.93 -15.01
CA GLY A 17 8.30 5.20 -14.30
C GLY A 17 7.61 5.25 -12.94
N LYS A 18 7.36 6.48 -12.47
CA LYS A 18 6.64 6.76 -11.21
C LYS A 18 5.29 7.46 -11.46
N ARG A 19 4.80 7.41 -12.69
CA ARG A 19 3.54 8.05 -13.05
C ARG A 19 2.35 7.41 -12.37
N LEU A 20 2.37 6.09 -12.15
CA LEU A 20 1.32 5.39 -11.42
C LEU A 20 1.68 5.27 -9.93
N LEU A 21 0.79 5.74 -9.05
CA LEU A 21 0.79 5.51 -7.61
C LEU A 21 -0.37 4.57 -7.27
N ALA A 22 -0.08 3.50 -6.54
CA ALA A 22 -1.09 2.59 -5.98
C ALA A 22 -1.17 2.77 -4.46
N ILE A 23 -2.40 2.84 -3.94
CA ILE A 23 -2.70 2.87 -2.50
C ILE A 23 -3.58 1.66 -2.23
N VAL A 24 -3.05 0.66 -1.55
CA VAL A 24 -3.76 -0.58 -1.21
C VAL A 24 -4.38 -0.47 0.18
N GLU A 25 -5.58 -1.03 0.36
CA GLU A 25 -6.35 -0.93 1.61
C GLU A 25 -6.19 -2.15 2.52
N THR A 26 -5.21 -3.00 2.24
CA THR A 26 -4.75 -4.10 3.09
C THR A 26 -3.31 -4.43 2.76
N ASP A 27 -2.63 -5.11 3.65
CA ASP A 27 -1.34 -5.77 3.41
C ASP A 27 -1.52 -7.16 2.76
N GLY A 28 -0.45 -7.95 2.67
CA GLY A 28 -0.47 -9.34 2.22
C GLY A 28 -0.65 -9.53 0.71
N CYS A 29 -1.16 -10.69 0.31
CA CYS A 29 -1.20 -11.16 -1.09
C CYS A 29 -1.88 -10.21 -2.08
N ALA A 30 -2.89 -9.46 -1.64
CA ALA A 30 -3.56 -8.49 -2.49
C ALA A 30 -2.64 -7.31 -2.85
N ALA A 31 -1.84 -6.85 -1.91
CA ALA A 31 -0.82 -5.81 -2.13
C ALA A 31 0.28 -6.32 -3.07
N ASP A 32 0.74 -7.56 -2.88
CA ASP A 32 1.75 -8.19 -3.75
C ASP A 32 1.23 -8.31 -5.19
N GLY A 33 -0.01 -8.77 -5.36
CA GLY A 33 -0.64 -8.88 -6.68
C GLY A 33 -0.76 -7.52 -7.38
N VAL A 34 -1.06 -6.45 -6.65
CA VAL A 34 -1.06 -5.07 -7.18
C VAL A 34 0.36 -4.65 -7.55
N ALA A 35 1.34 -4.91 -6.68
CA ALA A 35 2.73 -4.54 -6.92
C ALA A 35 3.28 -5.19 -8.19
N VAL A 36 3.08 -6.49 -8.36
CA VAL A 36 3.52 -7.25 -9.55
C VAL A 36 2.83 -6.74 -10.82
N ALA A 37 1.50 -6.58 -10.79
CA ALA A 37 0.73 -6.16 -11.96
C ALA A 37 1.07 -4.74 -12.44
N THR A 38 1.42 -3.85 -11.50
CA THR A 38 1.63 -2.42 -11.80
C THR A 38 3.09 -2.00 -11.79
N ASN A 39 3.98 -2.81 -11.21
CA ASN A 39 5.35 -2.44 -10.85
C ASN A 39 5.42 -1.27 -9.85
N CYS A 40 4.37 -1.09 -9.05
CA CYS A 40 4.36 -0.17 -7.91
C CYS A 40 4.92 -0.88 -6.69
N TRP A 41 5.94 -0.30 -6.03
CA TRP A 41 6.62 -0.89 -4.89
C TRP A 41 6.80 0.12 -3.77
N VAL A 42 6.79 -0.35 -2.51
CA VAL A 42 7.05 0.50 -1.34
C VAL A 42 8.42 1.17 -1.45
N GLY A 43 9.47 0.41 -1.79
CA GLY A 43 10.82 0.94 -1.94
C GLY A 43 10.97 1.95 -3.08
N ARG A 44 10.18 1.83 -4.14
CA ARG A 44 10.08 2.82 -5.22
C ARG A 44 9.23 4.03 -4.85
N ARG A 45 8.51 3.95 -3.72
CA ARG A 45 7.58 4.97 -3.22
C ARG A 45 6.37 5.19 -4.14
N THR A 46 6.03 4.18 -4.93
CA THR A 46 4.87 4.13 -5.82
C THR A 46 3.76 3.22 -5.29
N LEU A 47 3.99 2.52 -4.16
CA LEU A 47 2.98 1.77 -3.42
C LEU A 47 2.85 2.37 -2.01
N ARG A 48 1.60 2.53 -1.54
CA ARG A 48 1.25 2.88 -0.17
C ARG A 48 0.31 1.84 0.39
N ILE A 49 0.41 1.59 1.68
CA ILE A 49 -0.53 0.73 2.42
C ILE A 49 -1.29 1.63 3.38
N GLU A 50 -2.60 1.67 3.22
CA GLU A 50 -3.57 2.30 4.12
C GLU A 50 -4.46 1.17 4.63
N ASP A 51 -4.02 0.51 5.70
CA ASP A 51 -4.64 -0.74 6.15
C ASP A 51 -6.02 -0.50 6.76
N TYR A 52 -7.05 -0.82 5.97
CA TYR A 52 -8.45 -0.88 6.40
C TYR A 52 -8.96 -2.33 6.47
N GLY A 53 -8.09 -3.33 6.28
CA GLY A 53 -8.46 -4.74 6.18
C GLY A 53 -9.35 -5.05 4.96
N LYS A 54 -9.28 -4.26 3.89
CA LYS A 54 -10.13 -4.39 2.70
C LYS A 54 -9.30 -4.73 1.47
N VAL A 55 -9.73 -5.75 0.75
CA VAL A 55 -9.15 -6.07 -0.57
C VAL A 55 -9.63 -5.00 -1.57
N ALA A 56 -8.99 -3.85 -1.54
CA ALA A 56 -9.26 -2.73 -2.44
C ALA A 56 -7.97 -1.97 -2.71
N ALA A 57 -7.94 -1.20 -3.79
CA ALA A 57 -6.83 -0.33 -4.11
C ALA A 57 -7.28 0.91 -4.87
N THR A 58 -6.66 2.05 -4.59
CA THR A 58 -6.78 3.28 -5.35
C THR A 58 -5.55 3.48 -6.21
N PHE A 59 -5.76 3.70 -7.48
CA PHE A 59 -4.72 3.93 -8.49
C PHE A 59 -4.79 5.38 -8.95
N VAL A 60 -3.65 6.06 -8.99
CA VAL A 60 -3.57 7.49 -9.27
C VAL A 60 -2.55 7.73 -10.37
N ASP A 61 -2.96 8.41 -11.42
CA ASP A 61 -2.02 9.04 -12.36
C ASP A 61 -1.45 10.30 -11.70
N THR A 62 -0.17 10.29 -11.39
CA THR A 62 0.49 11.38 -10.66
C THR A 62 0.67 12.65 -11.49
N GLU A 63 0.55 12.56 -12.82
CA GLU A 63 0.65 13.71 -13.72
C GLU A 63 -0.70 14.44 -13.86
N THR A 64 -1.80 13.68 -14.01
CA THR A 64 -3.14 14.26 -14.20
C THR A 64 -3.91 14.44 -12.90
N GLY A 65 -3.55 13.68 -11.84
CA GLY A 65 -4.29 13.62 -10.60
C GLY A 65 -5.56 12.77 -10.66
N GLN A 66 -5.86 12.14 -11.81
CA GLN A 66 -6.98 11.22 -11.93
C GLN A 66 -6.77 10.02 -11.02
N ALA A 67 -7.83 9.61 -10.33
CA ALA A 67 -7.78 8.51 -9.38
C ALA A 67 -8.99 7.59 -9.50
N LEU A 68 -8.73 6.29 -9.49
CA LEU A 68 -9.71 5.22 -9.56
C LEU A 68 -9.53 4.27 -8.40
N ARG A 69 -10.57 4.07 -7.59
CA ARG A 69 -10.61 3.04 -6.57
C ARG A 69 -11.30 1.79 -7.12
N LEU A 70 -10.65 0.66 -7.00
CA LEU A 70 -11.15 -0.65 -7.41
C LEU A 70 -11.24 -1.58 -6.20
N ALA A 71 -12.32 -2.33 -6.13
CA ALA A 71 -12.51 -3.40 -5.16
C ALA A 71 -13.21 -4.58 -5.82
N PRO A 72 -13.00 -5.83 -5.39
CA PRO A 72 -13.80 -6.96 -5.81
C PRO A 72 -15.28 -6.71 -5.49
N ARG A 73 -16.16 -7.15 -6.37
CA ARG A 73 -17.61 -7.14 -6.08
C ARG A 73 -17.94 -8.12 -4.96
N GLY A 74 -18.97 -7.82 -4.20
CA GLY A 74 -19.36 -8.65 -3.03
C GLY A 74 -19.79 -10.06 -3.41
N ASP A 75 -20.33 -10.25 -4.61
CA ASP A 75 -20.91 -11.48 -5.16
C ASP A 75 -19.94 -12.33 -5.99
N ILE A 76 -18.68 -11.90 -6.14
CA ILE A 76 -17.73 -12.57 -7.06
C ILE A 76 -17.47 -14.05 -6.71
N ARG A 77 -17.55 -14.41 -5.41
CA ARG A 77 -17.28 -15.79 -4.98
C ARG A 77 -18.37 -16.76 -5.42
N GLU A 78 -19.59 -16.28 -5.47
CA GLU A 78 -20.75 -17.04 -5.95
C GLU A 78 -20.79 -17.04 -7.47
N THR A 79 -20.49 -15.91 -8.09
CA THR A 79 -20.52 -15.74 -9.56
C THR A 79 -19.39 -16.50 -10.24
N ALA A 80 -18.27 -16.76 -9.56
CA ALA A 80 -17.08 -17.39 -10.14
C ALA A 80 -17.36 -18.76 -10.77
N SER A 81 -18.27 -19.55 -10.20
CA SER A 81 -18.63 -20.89 -10.70
C SER A 81 -19.27 -20.83 -12.09
N ALA A 82 -20.00 -19.77 -12.41
CA ALA A 82 -20.59 -19.58 -13.75
C ALA A 82 -19.53 -19.41 -14.85
N PHE A 83 -18.34 -18.94 -14.49
CA PHE A 83 -17.21 -18.77 -15.40
C PHE A 83 -16.21 -19.94 -15.41
N ALA A 84 -16.45 -20.94 -14.57
CA ALA A 84 -15.64 -22.15 -14.48
C ALA A 84 -16.51 -23.38 -14.13
N PRO A 85 -17.45 -23.76 -15.01
CA PRO A 85 -18.40 -24.85 -14.75
C PRO A 85 -17.73 -26.21 -14.60
N GLU A 86 -16.52 -26.40 -15.14
CA GLU A 86 -15.73 -27.62 -15.04
C GLU A 86 -14.98 -27.76 -13.70
N ALA A 87 -14.99 -26.73 -12.85
CA ALA A 87 -14.26 -26.75 -11.58
C ALA A 87 -14.79 -27.80 -10.62
N ARG A 88 -13.88 -28.54 -9.99
CA ARG A 88 -14.21 -29.66 -9.08
C ARG A 88 -14.32 -29.22 -7.61
N SER A 89 -13.96 -27.98 -7.32
CA SER A 89 -14.03 -27.39 -5.98
C SER A 89 -14.35 -25.92 -6.04
N ARG A 90 -14.86 -25.38 -4.92
CA ARG A 90 -15.12 -23.94 -4.79
C ARG A 90 -13.85 -23.11 -4.98
N TRP A 91 -12.72 -23.58 -4.49
CA TRP A 91 -11.42 -22.93 -4.66
C TRP A 91 -11.00 -22.88 -6.14
N GLU A 92 -11.14 -24.01 -6.84
CA GLU A 92 -10.81 -24.11 -8.27
C GLU A 92 -11.73 -23.22 -9.10
N ALA A 93 -13.03 -23.18 -8.78
CA ALA A 93 -14.00 -22.29 -9.42
C ALA A 93 -13.61 -20.82 -9.28
N GLN A 94 -13.16 -20.40 -8.10
CA GLN A 94 -12.67 -19.05 -7.87
C GLN A 94 -11.37 -18.78 -8.63
N LEU A 95 -10.40 -19.71 -8.58
CA LEU A 95 -9.12 -19.57 -9.27
C LEU A 95 -9.31 -19.39 -10.79
N LEU A 96 -10.08 -20.26 -11.41
CA LEU A 96 -10.32 -20.22 -12.85
C LEU A 96 -11.31 -19.10 -13.24
N GLY A 97 -12.37 -18.97 -12.47
CA GLY A 97 -13.42 -17.98 -12.72
C GLY A 97 -12.87 -16.55 -12.70
N TYR A 98 -12.09 -16.18 -11.68
CA TYR A 98 -11.54 -14.82 -11.60
C TYR A 98 -10.60 -14.47 -12.76
N GLN A 99 -9.96 -15.46 -13.38
CA GLN A 99 -9.12 -15.26 -14.57
C GLN A 99 -9.93 -15.04 -15.84
N ARG A 100 -11.17 -15.55 -15.88
CA ARG A 100 -12.05 -15.52 -17.06
C ARG A 100 -13.12 -14.44 -16.99
N MET A 101 -13.45 -14.01 -15.79
CA MET A 101 -14.46 -12.96 -15.57
C MET A 101 -14.01 -11.65 -16.21
N PRO A 102 -14.90 -10.97 -16.96
CA PRO A 102 -14.61 -9.61 -17.39
C PRO A 102 -14.48 -8.67 -16.21
N ALA A 103 -13.73 -7.58 -16.38
CA ALA A 103 -13.41 -6.66 -15.29
C ALA A 103 -14.67 -6.11 -14.59
N GLU A 104 -15.73 -5.86 -15.33
CA GLU A 104 -17.01 -5.32 -14.85
C GLU A 104 -17.78 -6.31 -13.96
N ALA A 105 -17.61 -7.61 -14.21
CA ALA A 105 -18.18 -8.66 -13.37
C ALA A 105 -17.33 -8.93 -12.14
N LEU A 106 -16.02 -8.70 -12.22
CA LEU A 106 -15.07 -8.97 -11.15
C LEU A 106 -14.92 -7.81 -10.16
N LEU A 107 -14.96 -6.56 -10.65
CA LEU A 107 -14.58 -5.38 -9.91
C LEU A 107 -15.70 -4.33 -9.87
N SER A 108 -15.80 -3.65 -8.74
CA SER A 108 -16.46 -2.36 -8.62
C SER A 108 -15.42 -1.25 -8.80
N ALA A 109 -15.80 -0.17 -9.52
CA ALA A 109 -14.94 0.95 -9.81
C ALA A 109 -15.57 2.26 -9.33
N GLN A 110 -14.76 3.11 -8.70
CA GLN A 110 -15.18 4.42 -8.20
C GLN A 110 -14.15 5.46 -8.62
N ALA A 111 -14.56 6.49 -9.37
CA ALA A 111 -13.74 7.67 -9.53
C ALA A 111 -13.68 8.41 -8.19
N VAL A 112 -12.47 8.68 -7.71
CA VAL A 112 -12.27 9.27 -6.39
C VAL A 112 -11.34 10.48 -6.46
N ARG A 113 -11.38 11.31 -5.44
CA ARG A 113 -10.41 12.39 -5.22
C ARG A 113 -9.69 12.13 -3.91
N LEU A 114 -8.36 12.16 -3.94
CA LEU A 114 -7.57 12.03 -2.73
C LEU A 114 -7.76 13.26 -1.82
N LYS A 115 -7.87 13.02 -0.52
CA LYS A 115 -7.90 14.10 0.48
C LYS A 115 -6.54 14.79 0.60
N THR A 116 -5.47 14.01 0.49
CA THR A 116 -4.09 14.50 0.50
C THR A 116 -3.62 14.74 -0.93
N PRO A 117 -3.08 15.92 -1.26
CA PRO A 117 -2.54 16.20 -2.59
C PRO A 117 -1.46 15.18 -2.99
N VAL A 118 -1.48 14.76 -4.26
CA VAL A 118 -0.52 13.77 -4.80
C VAL A 118 0.94 14.19 -4.55
N GLY A 119 1.26 15.47 -4.70
CA GLY A 119 2.59 16.00 -4.45
C GLY A 119 3.10 15.78 -3.02
N GLN A 120 2.20 15.79 -2.02
CA GLN A 120 2.56 15.46 -0.63
C GLN A 120 2.76 13.95 -0.44
N LEU A 121 1.94 13.12 -1.11
CA LEU A 121 2.06 11.66 -1.04
C LEU A 121 3.35 11.17 -1.70
N VAL A 122 3.69 11.72 -2.85
CA VAL A 122 4.91 11.32 -3.57
C VAL A 122 6.16 11.83 -2.86
N SER A 123 6.05 12.90 -2.06
CA SER A 123 7.11 13.56 -1.27
C SER A 123 8.43 13.77 -2.02
N ARG A 124 9.22 14.76 -1.65
CA ARG A 124 10.49 15.03 -2.32
C ARG A 124 11.58 14.10 -1.83
N ALA A 125 12.15 13.32 -2.73
CA ALA A 125 13.30 12.46 -2.43
C ALA A 125 14.48 13.28 -1.93
N GLY A 126 15.21 12.75 -0.92
CA GLY A 126 16.46 13.35 -0.43
C GLY A 126 16.29 14.52 0.54
N ARG A 127 15.08 15.01 0.81
CA ARG A 127 14.84 15.96 1.90
C ARG A 127 15.02 15.26 3.24
N ARG A 128 15.81 15.87 4.11
CA ARG A 128 16.15 15.35 5.44
C ARG A 128 15.93 16.44 6.47
N ALA A 129 15.42 16.05 7.63
CA ALA A 129 15.31 16.88 8.81
C ALA A 129 15.80 16.07 10.02
N GLN A 130 16.20 16.72 11.10
CA GLN A 130 16.52 16.05 12.34
C GLN A 130 15.40 16.28 13.34
N CYS A 131 15.05 15.27 14.11
CA CYS A 131 14.08 15.40 15.18
C CYS A 131 14.68 16.16 16.36
N ASP A 132 14.07 17.26 16.76
CA ASP A 132 14.55 18.08 17.86
C ASP A 132 14.47 17.37 19.22
N TYR A 133 13.72 16.26 19.34
CA TYR A 133 13.56 15.52 20.59
C TYR A 133 14.49 14.31 20.68
N CYS A 134 14.45 13.37 19.70
CA CYS A 134 15.26 12.14 19.75
C CYS A 134 16.57 12.23 18.95
N GLY A 135 16.77 13.28 18.16
CA GLY A 135 17.95 13.44 17.32
C GLY A 135 18.00 12.57 16.06
N GLU A 136 17.00 11.71 15.84
CA GLU A 136 16.97 10.84 14.65
C GLU A 136 16.68 11.60 13.38
N GLU A 137 17.24 11.13 12.27
CA GLU A 137 17.00 11.69 10.95
C GLU A 137 15.62 11.31 10.41
N ILE A 138 14.87 12.31 9.93
CA ILE A 138 13.57 12.17 9.30
C ILE A 138 13.73 12.37 7.81
N LEU A 139 13.27 11.41 7.01
CA LEU A 139 13.42 11.42 5.56
C LEU A 139 12.14 11.89 4.86
N ASN A 140 12.34 12.55 3.71
CA ASN A 140 11.30 12.77 2.71
C ASN A 140 10.10 13.57 3.21
N GLU A 141 10.35 14.67 3.94
CA GLU A 141 9.31 15.59 4.39
C GLU A 141 8.22 14.91 5.27
N ARG A 142 8.66 13.95 6.13
CA ARG A 142 7.78 13.26 7.06
C ARG A 142 7.85 13.79 8.47
N GLU A 143 8.52 14.90 8.66
CA GLU A 143 8.53 15.60 9.93
C GLU A 143 7.15 16.18 10.26
N VAL A 144 6.85 16.21 11.54
CA VAL A 144 5.70 16.89 12.13
C VAL A 144 6.20 18.19 12.76
N ARG A 145 5.63 19.33 12.36
CA ARG A 145 5.95 20.62 12.95
C ARG A 145 4.90 20.96 14.00
N ARG A 146 5.34 21.11 15.26
CA ARG A 146 4.45 21.43 16.38
C ARG A 146 5.17 22.38 17.34
N ALA A 147 4.54 23.48 17.68
CA ALA A 147 5.05 24.53 18.58
C ALA A 147 6.49 24.98 18.25
N GLY A 148 6.83 25.14 16.98
CA GLY A 148 8.15 25.54 16.51
C GLY A 148 9.18 24.42 16.43
N LEU A 149 8.87 23.22 16.92
CA LEU A 149 9.75 22.06 16.89
C LEU A 149 9.52 21.22 15.62
N THR A 150 10.60 20.60 15.16
CA THR A 150 10.61 19.58 14.11
C THR A 150 10.67 18.22 14.79
N LEU A 151 9.61 17.41 14.69
CA LEU A 151 9.51 16.12 15.39
C LEU A 151 9.34 14.98 14.39
N CYS A 152 9.87 13.80 14.71
CA CYS A 152 9.43 12.58 14.06
C CYS A 152 8.03 12.21 14.56
N ARG A 153 7.31 11.37 13.81
CA ARG A 153 5.94 10.96 14.15
C ARG A 153 5.86 10.29 15.52
N ALA A 154 6.87 9.49 15.87
CA ALA A 154 6.92 8.84 17.17
C ALA A 154 7.00 9.87 18.32
N CYS A 155 7.90 10.85 18.23
CA CYS A 155 8.02 11.93 19.23
C CYS A 155 6.82 12.90 19.20
N ALA A 156 6.08 12.97 18.09
CA ALA A 156 4.83 13.70 17.98
C ALA A 156 3.62 12.98 18.60
N GLY A 157 3.82 11.79 19.19
CA GLY A 157 2.78 11.00 19.85
C GLY A 157 2.14 9.92 18.98
N GLU A 158 2.70 9.62 17.80
CA GLU A 158 2.20 8.62 16.84
C GLU A 158 3.09 7.37 16.81
N ALA A 159 3.78 7.04 17.93
CA ALA A 159 4.58 5.82 18.04
C ALA A 159 3.67 4.59 18.06
N TYR A 160 4.04 3.54 17.30
CA TYR A 160 3.39 2.22 17.36
C TYR A 160 3.92 1.34 18.49
N TYR A 161 4.88 1.83 19.28
CA TYR A 161 5.52 1.14 20.39
C TYR A 161 5.50 2.00 21.65
N GLY A 162 5.62 1.36 22.81
CA GLY A 162 5.89 2.01 24.09
C GLY A 162 7.33 1.72 24.53
N LEU A 163 8.00 2.72 25.11
CA LEU A 163 9.31 2.51 25.71
C LEU A 163 9.14 1.72 27.02
N LEU A 164 10.01 0.75 27.27
CA LEU A 164 10.13 0.12 28.58
C LEU A 164 10.75 1.12 29.57
N ALA A 165 10.50 0.90 30.86
CA ALA A 165 10.81 1.87 31.93
C ALA A 165 12.26 2.40 31.94
N ASP A 166 13.21 1.62 31.41
CA ASP A 166 14.62 1.99 31.41
C ASP A 166 15.10 2.65 30.11
N GLY A 167 14.22 2.79 29.12
CA GLY A 167 14.37 3.58 27.87
C GLY A 167 15.70 3.51 27.11
N LEU A 168 16.69 2.86 27.66
CA LEU A 168 18.01 2.72 27.08
C LEU A 168 18.02 1.49 26.16
N CYS A 169 18.44 1.71 24.94
CA CYS A 169 18.77 0.62 24.04
C CYS A 169 19.89 -0.21 24.71
N PRO A 170 19.67 -1.48 25.05
CA PRO A 170 20.75 -2.31 25.55
C PRO A 170 21.87 -2.30 24.51
N ASP A 171 23.10 -2.30 24.97
CA ASP A 171 24.26 -2.48 24.10
C ASP A 171 23.98 -3.68 23.18
N LEU A 172 24.00 -3.47 21.89
CA LEU A 172 23.75 -4.54 20.90
C LEU A 172 24.69 -5.73 21.11
N ALA A 173 25.89 -5.51 21.67
CA ALA A 173 26.83 -6.57 22.04
C ALA A 173 26.32 -7.45 23.18
N ALA A 174 25.39 -6.94 24.01
CA ALA A 174 24.78 -7.70 25.11
C ALA A 174 23.54 -8.50 24.69
N LEU A 175 23.03 -8.29 23.46
CA LEU A 175 21.92 -9.08 22.91
C LEU A 175 22.42 -10.46 22.51
N GLN A 176 22.26 -11.43 23.39
CA GLN A 176 22.51 -12.84 23.03
C GLN A 176 21.47 -13.29 22.00
N PRO A 177 21.86 -13.99 20.92
CA PRO A 177 20.89 -14.56 19.99
C PRO A 177 19.96 -15.50 20.76
N ALA A 178 18.65 -15.29 20.60
CA ALA A 178 17.65 -16.18 21.20
C ALA A 178 18.00 -17.63 20.84
N GLN A 179 18.24 -18.46 21.85
CA GLN A 179 18.46 -19.90 21.65
C GLN A 179 17.21 -20.43 20.94
N ARG A 180 17.41 -20.89 19.70
CA ARG A 180 16.35 -21.60 18.98
C ARG A 180 16.02 -22.84 19.82
N ALA A 181 14.85 -22.85 20.45
CA ALA A 181 14.30 -24.07 21.01
C ALA A 181 14.10 -25.04 19.84
N GLY A 182 14.82 -26.17 19.92
CA GLY A 182 14.76 -27.26 18.95
C GLY A 182 13.43 -28.00 18.96
#